data_536d23df47a1d3edb7104785ca0c5365
#
_entry.id   536d23df47a1d3edb7104785ca0c5365
#
_cell.length_a   1.000
_cell.length_b   1.000
_cell.length_c   1.000
_cell.angle_alpha   90.00
_cell.angle_beta   90.00
_cell.angle_gamma   90.00
#
_symmetry.space_group_name_H-M   'P 1'
#
loop_
_entity.id
_entity.type
_entity.pdbx_description
1 polymer ?
#
loop_
_entity_poly.entity_id
_entity_poly.type
_entity_poly.pdbx_seq_one_letter_code
_entity_poly.pdbx_strand_id
1 'polypeptide(L)'
;MNILIKNIGELVGITPQGMLRKQGSEMDEVASIKNAYLLAQNGRISGFGPMTECPGAGRGRPACDIPEPDGWEIMDAGGGMVLPTFCDSHTHICYAGSREQEFIDKIAGLSYAEIASRGGGILNSADLLHRTSEDELYSQTMARVKEMTAKGTGAIEIKSGYGLTLEDELKMLRVIRRIKETTSVMIKATFLGAHAIGRGYSHEAYVDLVCNEMIPAVASEKLAEYVDVFCEEGFFSVSDADRIMSAGEAHGLVPKIHANQLACSGGVQIAAAHDALSVDHLEDTGEAEIEALRGKRTMPTMLPGEIGRAHV
;
A
#
# COMPACT_ATOMS: atom_id res chain seq x y z
N MET A 1 -3.53 4.50 25.41
CA MET A 1 -3.61 3.07 25.77
C MET A 1 -2.21 2.56 26.05
N ASN A 2 -2.00 1.87 27.15
CA ASN A 2 -0.73 1.25 27.52
C ASN A 2 -0.95 -0.26 27.57
N ILE A 3 -0.07 -1.02 26.92
CA ILE A 3 -0.21 -2.48 26.79
C ILE A 3 1.09 -3.14 27.25
N LEU A 4 0.96 -4.18 28.07
CA LEU A 4 2.01 -5.14 28.36
C LEU A 4 1.62 -6.49 27.73
N ILE A 5 2.42 -6.98 26.80
CA ILE A 5 2.32 -8.36 26.33
C ILE A 5 3.37 -9.17 27.07
N LYS A 6 2.93 -10.18 27.82
CA LYS A 6 3.83 -11.08 28.60
C LYS A 6 3.75 -12.51 28.10
N ASN A 7 4.70 -13.34 28.56
CA ASN A 7 4.80 -14.75 28.21
C ASN A 7 4.84 -14.99 26.69
N ILE A 8 5.56 -14.12 25.98
CA ILE A 8 5.81 -14.26 24.54
C ILE A 8 6.83 -15.39 24.39
N GLY A 9 6.45 -16.48 23.71
CA GLY A 9 7.36 -17.59 23.42
C GLY A 9 8.51 -17.15 22.52
N GLU A 10 8.22 -16.40 21.48
CA GLU A 10 9.20 -15.79 20.59
C GLU A 10 8.73 -14.42 20.08
N LEU A 11 9.46 -13.37 20.38
CA LEU A 11 9.25 -12.02 19.85
C LEU A 11 10.16 -11.85 18.63
N VAL A 12 9.55 -11.71 17.46
CA VAL A 12 10.24 -11.74 16.15
C VAL A 12 10.28 -10.35 15.51
N GLY A 13 11.27 -10.13 14.64
CA GLY A 13 11.41 -8.89 13.88
C GLY A 13 12.12 -7.78 14.65
N ILE A 14 13.03 -8.16 15.53
CA ILE A 14 13.87 -7.21 16.27
C ILE A 14 14.90 -6.60 15.30
N THR A 15 14.81 -5.28 15.13
CA THR A 15 15.76 -4.53 14.30
C THR A 15 16.50 -3.50 15.12
N PRO A 16 17.79 -3.24 14.85
CA PRO A 16 18.54 -2.16 15.50
C PRO A 16 17.86 -0.80 15.27
N GLN A 17 17.97 0.08 16.27
CA GLN A 17 17.44 1.44 16.15
C GLN A 17 18.08 2.17 14.96
N GLY A 18 17.25 2.78 14.12
CA GLY A 18 17.70 3.51 12.93
C GLY A 18 17.87 2.65 11.67
N MET A 19 17.73 1.34 11.75
CA MET A 19 17.69 0.49 10.57
C MET A 19 16.34 0.65 9.86
N LEU A 20 16.35 1.24 8.67
CA LEU A 20 15.15 1.50 7.88
C LEU A 20 14.89 0.43 6.81
N ARG A 21 15.92 -0.32 6.41
CA ARG A 21 15.82 -1.35 5.37
C ARG A 21 16.90 -2.40 5.56
N LYS A 22 16.65 -3.58 5.01
CA LYS A 22 17.63 -4.67 4.82
C LYS A 22 17.80 -4.94 3.33
N GLN A 23 18.96 -5.39 2.88
CA GLN A 23 19.25 -5.68 1.47
C GLN A 23 20.18 -6.90 1.35
N GLY A 24 20.06 -7.59 0.21
CA GLY A 24 20.89 -8.77 -0.07
C GLY A 24 20.79 -9.81 1.03
N SER A 25 21.91 -10.33 1.49
CA SER A 25 21.97 -11.38 2.53
C SER A 25 21.41 -10.96 3.89
N GLU A 26 21.32 -9.65 4.19
CA GLU A 26 20.71 -9.20 5.44
C GLU A 26 19.20 -9.55 5.51
N MET A 27 18.56 -9.78 4.37
CA MET A 27 17.13 -10.12 4.30
C MET A 27 16.85 -11.53 4.85
N ASP A 28 17.84 -12.42 4.88
CA ASP A 28 17.74 -13.78 5.45
C ASP A 28 17.80 -13.77 6.97
N GLU A 29 18.20 -12.65 7.59
CA GLU A 29 18.36 -12.53 9.02
C GLU A 29 17.11 -11.97 9.67
N VAL A 30 16.43 -12.79 10.47
CA VAL A 30 15.29 -12.36 11.29
C VAL A 30 15.64 -12.55 12.76
N ALA A 31 16.03 -11.45 13.42
CA ALA A 31 16.37 -11.51 14.84
C ALA A 31 15.11 -11.69 15.70
N SER A 32 15.22 -12.49 16.75
CA SER A 32 14.16 -12.76 17.70
C SER A 32 14.66 -12.87 19.14
N ILE A 33 13.75 -12.75 20.11
CA ILE A 33 14.00 -12.95 21.54
C ILE A 33 13.04 -14.02 22.05
N LYS A 34 13.55 -15.09 22.64
CA LYS A 34 12.73 -16.13 23.28
C LYS A 34 12.35 -15.75 24.70
N ASN A 35 11.18 -16.25 25.16
CA ASN A 35 10.63 -15.94 26.48
C ASN A 35 10.64 -14.43 26.75
N ALA A 36 9.90 -13.68 25.94
CA ALA A 36 9.97 -12.23 25.88
C ALA A 36 8.74 -11.54 26.48
N TYR A 37 8.90 -10.25 26.70
CA TYR A 37 7.80 -9.30 26.93
C TYR A 37 7.90 -8.14 25.93
N LEU A 38 6.78 -7.42 25.74
CA LEU A 38 6.71 -6.17 24.96
C LEU A 38 5.82 -5.17 25.69
N LEU A 39 6.30 -3.93 25.78
CA LEU A 39 5.58 -2.79 26.31
C LEU A 39 5.25 -1.81 25.19
N ALA A 40 4.00 -1.39 25.12
CA ALA A 40 3.58 -0.30 24.26
C ALA A 40 2.91 0.81 25.10
N GLN A 41 3.33 2.05 24.91
CA GLN A 41 2.80 3.24 25.57
C GLN A 41 2.45 4.30 24.53
N ASN A 42 1.25 4.84 24.62
CA ASN A 42 0.80 5.92 23.73
C ASN A 42 0.98 5.56 22.24
N GLY A 43 0.70 4.29 21.87
CA GLY A 43 0.80 3.82 20.49
C GLY A 43 2.22 3.56 19.99
N ARG A 44 3.23 3.53 20.87
CA ARG A 44 4.63 3.25 20.54
C ARG A 44 5.19 2.14 21.40
N ILE A 45 6.07 1.31 20.83
CA ILE A 45 6.86 0.36 21.61
C ILE A 45 7.80 1.15 22.52
N SER A 46 7.63 0.98 23.84
CA SER A 46 8.43 1.66 24.87
C SER A 46 9.50 0.77 25.48
N GLY A 47 9.38 -0.55 25.31
CA GLY A 47 10.36 -1.52 25.81
C GLY A 47 10.02 -2.94 25.39
N PHE A 48 11.03 -3.77 25.30
CA PHE A 48 10.89 -5.21 25.10
C PHE A 48 12.18 -5.89 25.54
N GLY A 49 12.12 -7.18 25.81
CA GLY A 49 13.28 -7.97 26.23
C GLY A 49 12.88 -9.35 26.76
N PRO A 50 13.84 -10.09 27.34
CA PRO A 50 13.55 -11.36 28.01
C PRO A 50 12.58 -11.17 29.18
N MET A 51 11.69 -12.13 29.44
CA MET A 51 10.74 -12.08 30.57
C MET A 51 11.39 -11.82 31.92
N THR A 52 12.65 -12.25 32.10
CA THR A 52 13.43 -11.99 33.34
C THR A 52 13.70 -10.50 33.60
N GLU A 53 13.61 -9.67 32.57
CA GLU A 53 13.81 -8.22 32.61
C GLU A 53 12.49 -7.44 32.56
N CYS A 54 11.35 -8.14 32.48
CA CYS A 54 10.05 -7.49 32.46
C CYS A 54 9.85 -6.61 33.70
N PRO A 55 9.40 -5.35 33.56
CA PRO A 55 9.12 -4.48 34.69
C PRO A 55 8.16 -5.16 35.68
N GLY A 56 8.55 -5.25 36.94
CA GLY A 56 7.80 -5.97 37.96
C GLY A 56 8.20 -7.44 38.17
N ALA A 57 9.02 -8.02 37.27
CA ALA A 57 9.62 -9.33 37.51
C ALA A 57 10.66 -9.21 38.63
N GLY A 58 10.28 -9.56 39.85
CA GLY A 58 11.21 -9.65 40.97
C GLY A 58 12.07 -10.90 40.87
N ARG A 59 13.29 -10.88 41.43
CA ARG A 59 14.14 -12.07 41.51
C ARG A 59 13.39 -13.22 42.22
N GLY A 60 13.10 -14.30 41.46
CA GLY A 60 12.43 -15.49 41.95
C GLY A 60 10.91 -15.50 41.89
N ARG A 61 10.25 -14.53 41.25
CA ARG A 61 8.80 -14.59 40.98
C ARG A 61 8.54 -15.25 39.62
N PRO A 62 7.59 -16.18 39.52
CA PRO A 62 7.10 -16.67 38.24
C PRO A 62 6.57 -15.50 37.38
N ALA A 63 6.70 -15.59 36.06
CA ALA A 63 6.24 -14.57 35.12
C ALA A 63 4.73 -14.27 35.22
N CYS A 64 3.93 -15.20 35.80
CA CYS A 64 2.50 -15.04 36.06
C CYS A 64 2.19 -14.05 37.19
N ASP A 65 3.14 -13.81 38.10
CA ASP A 65 2.95 -12.99 39.33
C ASP A 65 3.47 -11.55 39.20
N ILE A 66 3.67 -11.06 37.96
CA ILE A 66 4.07 -9.68 37.73
C ILE A 66 2.90 -8.76 38.13
N PRO A 67 3.12 -7.80 39.08
CA PRO A 67 2.10 -6.84 39.42
C PRO A 67 1.66 -6.07 38.18
N GLU A 68 0.33 -6.04 37.97
CA GLU A 68 -0.25 -5.29 36.86
C GLU A 68 -0.07 -3.79 37.17
N PRO A 69 0.63 -3.04 36.31
CA PRO A 69 0.71 -1.59 36.48
C PRO A 69 -0.71 -1.00 36.34
N ASP A 70 -1.12 -0.13 37.24
CA ASP A 70 -2.42 0.53 37.20
C ASP A 70 -2.61 1.24 35.84
N GLY A 71 -3.73 0.96 35.20
CA GLY A 71 -4.09 1.57 33.91
C GLY A 71 -3.43 0.94 32.66
N TRP A 72 -2.83 -0.25 32.79
CA TRP A 72 -2.31 -1.04 31.67
C TRP A 72 -3.27 -2.16 31.28
N GLU A 73 -3.39 -2.38 29.98
CA GLU A 73 -3.99 -3.60 29.45
C GLU A 73 -2.92 -4.69 29.41
N ILE A 74 -3.22 -5.85 29.99
CA ILE A 74 -2.28 -6.96 30.04
C ILE A 74 -2.77 -8.08 29.14
N MET A 75 -1.91 -8.46 28.21
CA MET A 75 -2.14 -9.57 27.30
C MET A 75 -1.13 -10.68 27.60
N ASP A 76 -1.62 -11.87 27.90
CA ASP A 76 -0.78 -13.07 28.04
C ASP A 76 -0.70 -13.76 26.68
N ALA A 77 0.48 -13.82 26.11
CA ALA A 77 0.69 -14.49 24.81
C ALA A 77 0.72 -16.03 24.93
N GLY A 78 0.68 -16.58 26.15
CA GLY A 78 0.59 -18.03 26.39
C GLY A 78 1.69 -18.87 25.74
N GLY A 79 2.87 -18.31 25.53
CA GLY A 79 3.96 -18.94 24.80
C GLY A 79 3.87 -18.80 23.29
N GLY A 80 2.89 -18.02 22.79
CA GLY A 80 2.74 -17.75 21.36
C GLY A 80 3.83 -16.84 20.79
N MET A 81 3.88 -16.74 19.47
CA MET A 81 4.78 -15.85 18.74
C MET A 81 4.14 -14.47 18.59
N VAL A 82 4.95 -13.42 18.77
CA VAL A 82 4.57 -12.03 18.50
C VAL A 82 5.50 -11.47 17.43
N LEU A 83 4.93 -10.89 16.39
CA LEU A 83 5.66 -10.30 15.25
C LEU A 83 5.01 -8.97 14.85
N PRO A 84 5.72 -8.11 14.10
CA PRO A 84 5.12 -6.91 13.50
C PRO A 84 3.94 -7.29 12.61
N THR A 85 2.94 -6.41 12.54
CA THR A 85 1.85 -6.57 11.57
C THR A 85 2.38 -6.50 10.14
N PHE A 86 1.67 -7.13 9.21
CA PHE A 86 1.99 -6.98 7.80
C PHE A 86 1.73 -5.55 7.32
N CYS A 87 2.55 -5.10 6.38
CA CYS A 87 2.39 -3.84 5.67
C CYS A 87 2.09 -4.16 4.20
N ASP A 88 0.90 -3.81 3.74
CA ASP A 88 0.53 -3.92 2.34
C ASP A 88 0.76 -2.57 1.67
N SER A 89 1.84 -2.47 0.90
CA SER A 89 2.34 -1.23 0.30
C SER A 89 1.78 -0.95 -1.10
N HIS A 90 0.84 -1.78 -1.58
CA HIS A 90 0.24 -1.60 -2.90
C HIS A 90 -1.17 -2.18 -2.93
N THR A 91 -2.20 -1.36 -2.81
CA THR A 91 -3.57 -1.83 -2.94
C THR A 91 -4.46 -0.88 -3.73
N HIS A 92 -5.44 -1.46 -4.42
CA HIS A 92 -6.52 -0.76 -5.10
C HIS A 92 -7.88 -1.06 -4.44
N ILE A 93 -7.93 -1.18 -3.11
CA ILE A 93 -9.14 -1.61 -2.39
C ILE A 93 -10.26 -0.58 -2.35
N CYS A 94 -9.99 0.69 -2.74
CA CYS A 94 -11.00 1.72 -2.89
C CYS A 94 -11.63 1.63 -4.29
N TYR A 95 -12.63 0.78 -4.46
CA TYR A 95 -13.39 0.62 -5.70
C TYR A 95 -14.85 0.28 -5.41
N ALA A 96 -15.74 0.61 -6.35
CA ALA A 96 -17.16 0.30 -6.29
C ALA A 96 -17.47 -1.06 -6.93
N GLY A 97 -18.37 -1.80 -6.27
CA GLY A 97 -18.84 -3.11 -6.77
C GLY A 97 -17.75 -4.17 -6.82
N SER A 98 -17.82 -5.02 -7.83
CA SER A 98 -16.90 -6.13 -8.03
C SER A 98 -16.74 -6.44 -9.52
N ARG A 99 -15.75 -7.23 -9.87
CA ARG A 99 -15.43 -7.64 -11.24
C ARG A 99 -15.47 -9.15 -11.44
N GLU A 100 -16.22 -9.85 -10.60
CA GLU A 100 -16.32 -11.33 -10.67
C GLU A 100 -16.85 -11.84 -12.00
N GLN A 101 -17.73 -11.07 -12.68
CA GLN A 101 -18.21 -11.46 -14.00
C GLN A 101 -17.09 -11.46 -15.04
N GLU A 102 -16.18 -10.49 -14.99
CA GLU A 102 -15.02 -10.46 -15.87
C GLU A 102 -14.08 -11.65 -15.62
N PHE A 103 -13.95 -12.05 -14.36
CA PHE A 103 -13.19 -13.26 -14.00
C PHE A 103 -13.83 -14.53 -14.54
N ILE A 104 -15.16 -14.65 -14.46
CA ILE A 104 -15.93 -15.76 -15.08
C ILE A 104 -15.73 -15.76 -16.60
N ASP A 105 -15.80 -14.60 -17.23
CA ASP A 105 -15.60 -14.46 -18.68
C ASP A 105 -14.18 -14.86 -19.11
N LYS A 106 -13.16 -14.53 -18.33
CA LYS A 106 -11.78 -15.00 -18.54
C LYS A 106 -11.66 -16.51 -18.43
N ILE A 107 -12.24 -17.12 -17.40
CA ILE A 107 -12.27 -18.59 -17.24
C ILE A 107 -12.98 -19.25 -18.43
N ALA A 108 -14.01 -18.60 -18.97
CA ALA A 108 -14.70 -19.06 -20.18
C ALA A 108 -13.89 -18.87 -21.47
N GLY A 109 -12.69 -18.30 -21.40
CA GLY A 109 -11.76 -18.15 -22.50
C GLY A 109 -11.94 -16.88 -23.33
N LEU A 110 -12.69 -15.89 -22.83
CA LEU A 110 -12.84 -14.62 -23.52
C LEU A 110 -11.53 -13.82 -23.43
N SER A 111 -11.15 -13.21 -24.53
CA SER A 111 -10.02 -12.26 -24.58
C SER A 111 -10.35 -10.97 -23.83
N TYR A 112 -9.31 -10.24 -23.42
CA TYR A 112 -9.47 -8.91 -22.80
C TYR A 112 -10.29 -7.96 -23.69
N ALA A 113 -10.08 -7.98 -25.01
CA ALA A 113 -10.81 -7.16 -25.96
C ALA A 113 -12.31 -7.49 -25.99
N GLU A 114 -12.68 -8.79 -25.92
CA GLU A 114 -14.07 -9.23 -25.87
C GLU A 114 -14.72 -8.82 -24.55
N ILE A 115 -14.03 -8.95 -23.41
CA ILE A 115 -14.50 -8.49 -22.09
C ILE A 115 -14.70 -6.98 -22.10
N ALA A 116 -13.75 -6.23 -22.62
CA ALA A 116 -13.86 -4.77 -22.75
C ALA A 116 -15.03 -4.35 -23.64
N SER A 117 -15.27 -5.05 -24.77
CA SER A 117 -16.40 -4.79 -25.68
C SER A 117 -17.76 -5.07 -25.04
N ARG A 118 -17.81 -5.93 -24.02
CA ARG A 118 -19.01 -6.21 -23.20
C ARG A 118 -19.21 -5.23 -22.06
N GLY A 119 -18.37 -4.20 -21.99
CA GLY A 119 -18.44 -3.15 -20.96
C GLY A 119 -17.60 -3.46 -19.71
N GLY A 120 -16.69 -4.43 -19.78
CA GLY A 120 -15.71 -4.72 -18.72
C GLY A 120 -14.51 -3.78 -18.71
N GLY A 121 -13.57 -4.05 -17.82
CA GLY A 121 -12.32 -3.29 -17.69
C GLY A 121 -12.42 -2.07 -16.75
N ILE A 122 -11.33 -1.29 -16.71
CA ILE A 122 -11.19 -0.16 -15.81
C ILE A 122 -12.25 0.92 -16.03
N LEU A 123 -12.68 1.13 -17.29
CA LEU A 123 -13.70 2.13 -17.63
C LEU A 123 -15.08 1.74 -17.06
N ASN A 124 -15.42 0.46 -16.98
CA ASN A 124 -16.63 0.01 -16.32
C ASN A 124 -16.57 0.25 -14.81
N SER A 125 -15.42 -0.01 -14.20
CA SER A 125 -15.20 0.31 -12.77
C SER A 125 -15.36 1.80 -12.51
N ALA A 126 -14.88 2.66 -13.42
CA ALA A 126 -15.04 4.11 -13.32
C ALA A 126 -16.50 4.53 -13.46
N ASP A 127 -17.25 3.99 -14.42
CA ASP A 127 -18.67 4.27 -14.61
C ASP A 127 -19.52 3.85 -13.39
N LEU A 128 -19.15 2.74 -12.74
CA LEU A 128 -19.80 2.29 -11.51
C LEU A 128 -19.45 3.18 -10.32
N LEU A 129 -18.18 3.53 -10.17
CA LEU A 129 -17.71 4.43 -9.13
C LEU A 129 -18.33 5.81 -9.23
N HIS A 130 -18.50 6.34 -10.47
CA HIS A 130 -19.17 7.61 -10.72
C HIS A 130 -20.58 7.65 -10.11
N ARG A 131 -21.34 6.55 -10.23
CA ARG A 131 -22.72 6.44 -9.72
C ARG A 131 -22.80 6.07 -8.23
N THR A 132 -21.70 5.66 -7.62
CA THR A 132 -21.64 5.22 -6.21
C THR A 132 -21.42 6.42 -5.31
N SER A 133 -22.23 6.55 -4.26
CA SER A 133 -22.07 7.61 -3.27
C SER A 133 -20.80 7.45 -2.44
N GLU A 134 -20.32 8.55 -1.84
CA GLU A 134 -19.18 8.52 -0.91
C GLU A 134 -19.41 7.58 0.27
N ASP A 135 -20.63 7.57 0.84
CA ASP A 135 -20.97 6.70 1.99
C ASP A 135 -20.96 5.23 1.62
N GLU A 136 -21.44 4.88 0.45
CA GLU A 136 -21.44 3.51 -0.03
C GLU A 136 -20.00 3.06 -0.37
N LEU A 137 -19.22 3.89 -1.07
CA LEU A 137 -17.82 3.61 -1.38
C LEU A 137 -17.00 3.44 -0.09
N TYR A 138 -17.23 4.30 0.92
CA TYR A 138 -16.63 4.16 2.24
C TYR A 138 -16.98 2.82 2.89
N SER A 139 -18.25 2.43 2.87
CA SER A 139 -18.72 1.20 3.51
C SER A 139 -18.09 -0.03 2.86
N GLN A 140 -18.04 -0.07 1.53
CA GLN A 140 -17.44 -1.15 0.76
C GLN A 140 -15.91 -1.23 1.00
N THR A 141 -15.21 -0.10 0.99
CA THR A 141 -13.76 -0.05 1.22
C THR A 141 -13.42 -0.42 2.66
N MET A 142 -14.18 0.08 3.65
CA MET A 142 -13.98 -0.26 5.06
C MET A 142 -14.20 -1.76 5.33
N ALA A 143 -15.11 -2.42 4.63
CA ALA A 143 -15.29 -3.87 4.74
C ALA A 143 -14.01 -4.62 4.32
N ARG A 144 -13.36 -4.19 3.21
CA ARG A 144 -12.08 -4.75 2.75
C ARG A 144 -10.94 -4.48 3.73
N VAL A 145 -10.85 -3.25 4.27
CA VAL A 145 -9.87 -2.92 5.33
C VAL A 145 -10.03 -3.84 6.53
N LYS A 146 -11.26 -4.08 6.99
CA LYS A 146 -11.52 -5.00 8.12
C LYS A 146 -11.10 -6.43 7.82
N GLU A 147 -11.35 -6.91 6.60
CA GLU A 147 -10.91 -8.24 6.17
C GLU A 147 -9.38 -8.37 6.17
N MET A 148 -8.65 -7.39 5.63
CA MET A 148 -7.19 -7.36 5.65
C MET A 148 -6.65 -7.30 7.08
N THR A 149 -7.24 -6.47 7.93
CA THR A 149 -6.85 -6.36 9.35
C THR A 149 -7.05 -7.67 10.08
N ALA A 150 -8.15 -8.39 9.84
CA ALA A 150 -8.41 -9.70 10.44
C ALA A 150 -7.38 -10.76 10.03
N LYS A 151 -6.67 -10.55 8.92
CA LYS A 151 -5.57 -11.40 8.43
C LYS A 151 -4.18 -10.92 8.91
N GLY A 152 -4.11 -9.90 9.77
CA GLY A 152 -2.87 -9.42 10.39
C GLY A 152 -2.22 -8.21 9.71
N THR A 153 -2.91 -7.55 8.76
CA THR A 153 -2.40 -6.33 8.12
C THR A 153 -2.67 -5.10 9.01
N GLY A 154 -1.62 -4.39 9.42
CA GLY A 154 -1.71 -3.21 10.28
C GLY A 154 -1.31 -1.90 9.59
N ALA A 155 -0.81 -1.97 8.35
CA ALA A 155 -0.52 -0.80 7.52
C ALA A 155 -0.93 -1.09 6.08
N ILE A 156 -1.64 -0.16 5.45
CA ILE A 156 -2.19 -0.32 4.09
C ILE A 156 -1.96 0.97 3.31
N GLU A 157 -1.38 0.85 2.13
CA GLU A 157 -1.45 1.88 1.12
C GLU A 157 -2.73 1.69 0.30
N ILE A 158 -3.51 2.75 0.13
CA ILE A 158 -4.73 2.73 -0.67
C ILE A 158 -4.59 3.76 -1.80
N LYS A 159 -4.68 3.28 -3.04
CA LYS A 159 -4.62 4.10 -4.24
C LYS A 159 -6.02 4.54 -4.69
N SER A 160 -6.12 5.73 -5.29
CA SER A 160 -7.22 6.10 -6.17
C SER A 160 -7.02 5.46 -7.56
N GLY A 161 -7.57 6.03 -8.63
CA GLY A 161 -7.29 5.59 -10.00
C GLY A 161 -8.43 4.85 -10.69
N TYR A 162 -9.59 4.76 -10.05
CA TYR A 162 -10.83 4.30 -10.69
C TYR A 162 -11.85 5.43 -10.89
N GLY A 163 -11.49 6.67 -10.54
CA GLY A 163 -12.35 7.83 -10.78
C GLY A 163 -12.26 8.31 -12.23
N LEU A 164 -11.06 8.45 -12.73
CA LEU A 164 -10.71 8.91 -14.09
C LEU A 164 -11.30 10.27 -14.47
N THR A 165 -11.82 11.01 -13.50
CA THR A 165 -12.25 12.42 -13.57
C THR A 165 -11.77 13.14 -12.33
N LEU A 166 -11.66 14.46 -12.37
CA LEU A 166 -11.27 15.26 -11.21
C LEU A 166 -12.19 14.98 -10.00
N GLU A 167 -13.51 15.02 -10.22
CA GLU A 167 -14.50 14.86 -9.15
C GLU A 167 -14.42 13.47 -8.48
N ASP A 168 -14.35 12.42 -9.30
CA ASP A 168 -14.37 11.04 -8.80
C ASP A 168 -13.03 10.61 -8.18
N GLU A 169 -11.89 11.11 -8.67
CA GLU A 169 -10.60 10.91 -8.02
C GLU A 169 -10.56 11.57 -6.63
N LEU A 170 -11.05 12.81 -6.53
CA LEU A 170 -11.18 13.49 -5.24
C LEU A 170 -12.16 12.75 -4.29
N LYS A 171 -13.29 12.23 -4.83
CA LYS A 171 -14.24 11.41 -4.06
C LYS A 171 -13.53 10.17 -3.45
N MET A 172 -12.76 9.43 -4.24
CA MET A 172 -11.99 8.29 -3.75
C MET A 172 -11.03 8.69 -2.63
N LEU A 173 -10.26 9.73 -2.84
CA LEU A 173 -9.27 10.19 -1.87
C LEU A 173 -9.91 10.74 -0.59
N ARG A 174 -11.08 11.38 -0.66
CA ARG A 174 -11.86 11.79 0.51
C ARG A 174 -12.37 10.60 1.30
N VAL A 175 -12.80 9.54 0.62
CA VAL A 175 -13.15 8.25 1.25
C VAL A 175 -11.93 7.64 1.96
N ILE A 176 -10.76 7.62 1.33
CA ILE A 176 -9.52 7.12 1.93
C ILE A 176 -9.14 7.94 3.17
N ARG A 177 -9.26 9.27 3.13
CA ARG A 177 -9.05 10.15 4.28
C ARG A 177 -10.01 9.79 5.43
N ARG A 178 -11.31 9.61 5.14
CA ARG A 178 -12.31 9.21 6.14
C ARG A 178 -11.98 7.86 6.77
N ILE A 179 -11.49 6.90 6.00
CA ILE A 179 -11.01 5.60 6.52
C ILE A 179 -9.83 5.81 7.46
N LYS A 180 -8.84 6.60 7.05
CA LYS A 180 -7.67 6.93 7.88
C LYS A 180 -8.05 7.54 9.23
N GLU A 181 -9.10 8.36 9.26
CA GLU A 181 -9.61 9.02 10.48
C GLU A 181 -10.45 8.09 11.37
N THR A 182 -11.00 7.00 10.84
CA THR A 182 -11.97 6.14 11.54
C THR A 182 -11.43 4.75 11.87
N THR A 183 -10.21 4.41 11.46
CA THR A 183 -9.56 3.13 11.77
C THR A 183 -8.29 3.33 12.59
N SER A 184 -7.88 2.29 13.33
CA SER A 184 -6.56 2.23 13.98
C SER A 184 -5.45 1.72 13.05
N VAL A 185 -5.80 1.23 11.87
CA VAL A 185 -4.83 0.78 10.85
C VAL A 185 -4.11 1.99 10.28
N MET A 186 -2.81 1.88 10.06
CA MET A 186 -2.04 2.92 9.40
C MET A 186 -2.42 2.97 7.92
N ILE A 187 -3.04 4.06 7.47
CA ILE A 187 -3.42 4.25 6.07
C ILE A 187 -2.50 5.29 5.42
N LYS A 188 -2.00 4.96 4.24
CA LYS A 188 -1.31 5.86 3.33
C LYS A 188 -2.12 6.01 2.06
N ALA A 189 -2.30 7.25 1.61
CA ALA A 189 -3.09 7.56 0.42
C ALA A 189 -2.18 7.88 -0.77
N THR A 190 -2.48 7.27 -1.92
CA THR A 190 -1.79 7.49 -3.18
C THR A 190 -2.77 7.99 -4.23
N PHE A 191 -2.46 9.12 -4.84
CA PHE A 191 -3.18 9.61 -6.01
C PHE A 191 -2.67 8.90 -7.27
N LEU A 192 -3.53 8.17 -7.96
CA LEU A 192 -3.25 7.46 -9.20
C LEU A 192 -4.22 7.88 -10.31
N GLY A 193 -4.41 9.19 -10.54
CA GLY A 193 -5.25 9.66 -11.64
C GLY A 193 -4.80 9.16 -13.01
N ALA A 194 -3.51 8.91 -13.16
CA ALA A 194 -2.91 8.33 -14.36
C ALA A 194 -2.89 6.78 -14.34
N HIS A 195 -4.02 6.15 -14.08
CA HIS A 195 -4.21 4.69 -14.14
C HIS A 195 -4.74 4.25 -15.51
N ALA A 196 -5.60 5.04 -16.12
CA ALA A 196 -6.07 4.90 -17.50
C ALA A 196 -6.57 6.25 -18.02
N ILE A 197 -6.82 6.34 -19.32
CA ILE A 197 -7.39 7.54 -19.93
C ILE A 197 -8.92 7.58 -19.68
N GLY A 198 -9.39 8.67 -19.07
CA GLY A 198 -10.82 8.90 -18.84
C GLY A 198 -11.62 9.04 -20.13
N ARG A 199 -12.90 8.67 -20.09
CA ARG A 199 -13.77 8.77 -21.26
C ARG A 199 -13.87 10.20 -21.78
N GLY A 200 -13.80 10.36 -23.10
CA GLY A 200 -13.97 11.64 -23.77
C GLY A 200 -12.72 12.51 -23.85
N TYR A 201 -11.60 12.06 -23.29
CA TYR A 201 -10.33 12.77 -23.40
C TYR A 201 -9.43 12.16 -24.48
N SER A 202 -8.66 13.02 -25.16
CA SER A 202 -7.44 12.56 -25.84
C SER A 202 -6.36 12.28 -24.83
N HIS A 203 -5.33 11.52 -25.20
CA HIS A 203 -4.20 11.19 -24.34
C HIS A 203 -3.57 12.46 -23.73
N GLU A 204 -3.17 13.40 -24.57
CA GLU A 204 -2.52 14.64 -24.14
C GLU A 204 -3.42 15.49 -23.23
N ALA A 205 -4.71 15.64 -23.59
CA ALA A 205 -5.65 16.40 -22.77
C ALA A 205 -5.88 15.75 -21.39
N TYR A 206 -5.77 14.43 -21.30
CA TYR A 206 -5.89 13.73 -20.02
C TYR A 206 -4.65 13.90 -19.15
N VAL A 207 -3.45 13.80 -19.73
CA VAL A 207 -2.20 14.08 -19.02
C VAL A 207 -2.19 15.53 -18.51
N ASP A 208 -2.63 16.47 -19.34
CA ASP A 208 -2.79 17.88 -18.92
C ASP A 208 -3.78 18.04 -17.76
N LEU A 209 -4.92 17.35 -17.78
CA LEU A 209 -5.89 17.33 -16.70
C LEU A 209 -5.27 16.81 -15.40
N VAL A 210 -4.54 15.70 -15.48
CA VAL A 210 -3.84 15.12 -14.31
C VAL A 210 -2.84 16.11 -13.73
N CYS A 211 -1.97 16.69 -14.57
CA CYS A 211 -0.90 17.56 -14.11
C CYS A 211 -1.39 18.93 -13.63
N ASN A 212 -2.35 19.55 -14.33
CA ASN A 212 -2.69 20.95 -14.13
C ASN A 212 -3.96 21.16 -13.29
N GLU A 213 -4.79 20.14 -13.10
CA GLU A 213 -6.04 20.25 -12.34
C GLU A 213 -6.11 19.25 -11.19
N MET A 214 -5.92 17.94 -11.45
CA MET A 214 -6.08 16.91 -10.42
C MET A 214 -5.00 17.02 -9.34
N ILE A 215 -3.72 17.02 -9.70
CA ILE A 215 -2.60 17.10 -8.73
C ILE A 215 -2.69 18.35 -7.86
N PRO A 216 -2.88 19.57 -8.39
CA PRO A 216 -3.10 20.77 -7.59
C PRO A 216 -4.28 20.66 -6.62
N ALA A 217 -5.42 20.09 -7.06
CA ALA A 217 -6.59 19.89 -6.22
C ALA A 217 -6.32 18.91 -5.08
N VAL A 218 -5.70 17.77 -5.37
CA VAL A 218 -5.29 16.76 -4.37
C VAL A 218 -4.37 17.36 -3.32
N ALA A 219 -3.37 18.12 -3.75
CA ALA A 219 -2.41 18.77 -2.87
C ALA A 219 -3.06 19.86 -2.01
N SER A 220 -3.95 20.68 -2.58
CA SER A 220 -4.65 21.75 -1.86
C SER A 220 -5.52 21.23 -0.72
N GLU A 221 -6.18 20.09 -0.91
CA GLU A 221 -6.97 19.40 0.12
C GLU A 221 -6.14 18.46 1.01
N LYS A 222 -4.85 18.27 0.72
CA LYS A 222 -3.94 17.34 1.43
C LYS A 222 -4.50 15.92 1.49
N LEU A 223 -4.99 15.41 0.36
CA LEU A 223 -5.69 14.13 0.28
C LEU A 223 -4.77 12.92 0.11
N ALA A 224 -3.56 13.13 -0.39
CA ALA A 224 -2.60 12.04 -0.64
C ALA A 224 -1.19 12.44 -0.17
N GLU A 225 -0.39 11.43 0.17
CA GLU A 225 1.04 11.56 0.42
C GLU A 225 1.87 11.28 -0.85
N TYR A 226 1.32 10.48 -1.77
CA TYR A 226 2.04 9.97 -2.94
C TYR A 226 1.29 10.28 -4.23
N VAL A 227 2.05 10.40 -5.32
CA VAL A 227 1.57 10.41 -6.71
C VAL A 227 2.09 9.17 -7.41
N ASP A 228 1.25 8.56 -8.23
CA ASP A 228 1.57 7.32 -8.94
C ASP A 228 1.10 7.40 -10.40
N VAL A 229 1.73 6.64 -11.29
CA VAL A 229 1.41 6.57 -12.71
C VAL A 229 1.60 5.16 -13.23
N PHE A 230 0.69 4.70 -14.09
CA PHE A 230 0.80 3.42 -14.77
C PHE A 230 1.61 3.57 -16.08
N CYS A 231 2.92 3.38 -15.97
CA CYS A 231 3.86 3.56 -17.08
C CYS A 231 4.03 2.26 -17.86
N GLU A 232 3.19 2.05 -18.85
CA GLU A 232 3.18 0.87 -19.70
C GLU A 232 2.82 1.20 -21.15
N GLU A 233 3.22 0.32 -22.07
CA GLU A 233 2.84 0.45 -23.46
C GLU A 233 1.31 0.38 -23.62
N GLY A 234 0.76 1.36 -24.33
CA GLY A 234 -0.69 1.49 -24.50
C GLY A 234 -1.41 2.27 -23.38
N PHE A 235 -0.69 2.66 -22.32
CA PHE A 235 -1.18 3.50 -21.23
C PHE A 235 -0.41 4.82 -21.18
N PHE A 236 0.46 5.03 -20.21
CA PHE A 236 1.24 6.26 -20.10
C PHE A 236 2.71 5.97 -20.46
N SER A 237 3.28 6.85 -21.29
CA SER A 237 4.68 6.77 -21.70
C SER A 237 5.63 7.21 -20.59
N VAL A 238 6.94 6.94 -20.76
CA VAL A 238 7.99 7.46 -19.87
C VAL A 238 7.96 9.00 -19.81
N SER A 239 7.66 9.67 -20.93
CA SER A 239 7.52 11.14 -20.94
C SER A 239 6.31 11.63 -20.16
N ASP A 240 5.20 10.90 -20.20
CA ASP A 240 4.02 11.24 -19.38
C ASP A 240 4.31 11.01 -17.90
N ALA A 241 4.98 9.89 -17.58
CA ALA A 241 5.40 9.59 -16.22
C ALA A 241 6.31 10.67 -15.64
N ASP A 242 7.31 11.15 -16.42
CA ASP A 242 8.18 12.26 -16.04
C ASP A 242 7.39 13.53 -15.72
N ARG A 243 6.44 13.91 -16.58
CA ARG A 243 5.58 15.09 -16.39
C ARG A 243 4.71 14.97 -15.15
N ILE A 244 4.07 13.81 -14.94
CA ILE A 244 3.15 13.57 -13.82
C ILE A 244 3.91 13.54 -12.48
N MET A 245 5.04 12.82 -12.42
CA MET A 245 5.86 12.77 -11.22
C MET A 245 6.44 14.15 -10.89
N SER A 246 6.97 14.88 -11.88
CA SER A 246 7.45 16.26 -11.69
C SER A 246 6.36 17.20 -11.18
N ALA A 247 5.13 17.09 -11.71
CA ALA A 247 3.99 17.86 -11.21
C ALA A 247 3.65 17.49 -9.76
N GLY A 248 3.68 16.21 -9.41
CA GLY A 248 3.47 15.73 -8.05
C GLY A 248 4.52 16.29 -7.07
N GLU A 249 5.79 16.19 -7.42
CA GLU A 249 6.92 16.72 -6.62
C GLU A 249 6.80 18.23 -6.38
N ALA A 250 6.43 18.98 -7.42
CA ALA A 250 6.21 20.43 -7.32
C ALA A 250 5.08 20.79 -6.33
N HIS A 251 4.16 19.86 -6.05
CA HIS A 251 3.07 20.00 -5.10
C HIS A 251 3.29 19.23 -3.78
N GLY A 252 4.50 18.70 -3.57
CA GLY A 252 4.89 18.03 -2.32
C GLY A 252 4.42 16.58 -2.18
N LEU A 253 3.97 15.95 -3.26
CA LEU A 253 3.67 14.52 -3.32
C LEU A 253 4.96 13.74 -3.64
N VAL A 254 5.13 12.58 -3.00
CA VAL A 254 6.30 11.73 -3.26
C VAL A 254 5.96 10.74 -4.38
N PRO A 255 6.80 10.62 -5.43
CA PRO A 255 6.55 9.73 -6.55
C PRO A 255 6.56 8.26 -6.17
N LYS A 256 5.66 7.50 -6.78
CA LYS A 256 5.63 6.04 -6.95
C LYS A 256 5.33 5.76 -8.42
N ILE A 257 5.48 4.52 -8.87
CA ILE A 257 5.18 4.13 -10.25
C ILE A 257 4.77 2.66 -10.35
N HIS A 258 3.76 2.37 -11.17
CA HIS A 258 3.52 1.04 -11.72
C HIS A 258 4.37 0.90 -12.98
N ALA A 259 5.22 -0.08 -13.03
CA ALA A 259 6.09 -0.29 -14.20
C ALA A 259 6.46 -1.76 -14.38
N ASN A 260 6.71 -2.11 -15.63
CA ASN A 260 7.17 -3.44 -16.03
C ASN A 260 6.22 -4.57 -15.62
N GLN A 261 4.91 -4.29 -15.63
CA GLN A 261 3.85 -5.28 -15.44
C GLN A 261 3.61 -6.08 -16.72
N LEU A 262 3.70 -5.43 -17.87
CA LEU A 262 3.41 -6.02 -19.18
C LEU A 262 4.67 -6.18 -20.03
N ALA A 263 5.60 -5.23 -19.92
CA ALA A 263 6.87 -5.22 -20.66
C ALA A 263 7.87 -4.24 -20.03
N CYS A 264 9.15 -4.38 -20.35
CA CYS A 264 10.18 -3.40 -19.99
C CYS A 264 9.93 -2.08 -20.73
N SER A 265 9.19 -1.16 -20.12
CA SER A 265 8.74 0.10 -20.72
C SER A 265 9.68 1.30 -20.48
N GLY A 266 10.72 1.15 -19.64
CA GLY A 266 11.58 2.25 -19.16
C GLY A 266 11.05 2.94 -17.91
N GLY A 267 9.94 2.46 -17.34
CA GLY A 267 9.35 2.97 -16.10
C GLY A 267 10.26 2.84 -14.90
N VAL A 268 11.07 1.78 -14.83
CA VAL A 268 12.04 1.59 -13.74
C VAL A 268 13.13 2.66 -13.77
N GLN A 269 13.63 3.00 -14.95
CA GLN A 269 14.68 3.99 -15.13
C GLN A 269 14.19 5.39 -14.73
N ILE A 270 12.96 5.76 -15.12
CA ILE A 270 12.38 7.06 -14.74
C ILE A 270 12.05 7.12 -13.24
N ALA A 271 11.60 6.02 -12.64
CA ALA A 271 11.43 5.92 -11.18
C ALA A 271 12.73 6.20 -10.43
N ALA A 272 13.82 5.58 -10.88
CA ALA A 272 15.15 5.77 -10.31
C ALA A 272 15.70 7.19 -10.52
N ALA A 273 15.31 7.88 -11.59
CA ALA A 273 15.70 9.27 -11.86
C ALA A 273 14.99 10.26 -10.92
N HIS A 274 13.72 10.00 -10.56
CA HIS A 274 12.93 10.79 -9.62
C HIS A 274 13.15 10.41 -8.15
N ASP A 275 14.08 9.48 -7.82
CA ASP A 275 14.19 8.91 -6.47
C ASP A 275 12.80 8.48 -5.91
N ALA A 276 11.95 7.93 -6.78
CA ALA A 276 10.62 7.47 -6.41
C ALA A 276 10.68 6.56 -5.18
N LEU A 277 9.65 6.63 -4.31
CA LEU A 277 9.59 5.82 -3.11
C LEU A 277 9.62 4.33 -3.43
N SER A 278 8.85 3.93 -4.45
CA SER A 278 8.86 2.56 -4.95
C SER A 278 8.60 2.51 -6.46
N VAL A 279 9.01 1.41 -7.06
CA VAL A 279 8.57 0.93 -8.36
C VAL A 279 7.88 -0.41 -8.15
N ASP A 280 6.63 -0.46 -8.55
CA ASP A 280 5.72 -1.53 -8.22
C ASP A 280 5.41 -2.38 -9.46
N HIS A 281 5.13 -3.67 -9.30
CA HIS A 281 4.94 -4.75 -10.26
C HIS A 281 6.23 -5.52 -10.56
N LEU A 282 6.99 -5.11 -11.57
CA LEU A 282 8.29 -5.73 -11.91
C LEU A 282 8.19 -7.20 -12.35
N GLU A 283 7.03 -7.62 -12.95
CA GLU A 283 6.86 -8.95 -13.52
C GLU A 283 7.88 -9.21 -14.65
N ASP A 284 8.18 -8.16 -15.43
CA ASP A 284 9.21 -8.20 -16.47
C ASP A 284 10.41 -7.34 -16.04
N THR A 285 11.46 -8.00 -15.55
CA THR A 285 12.65 -7.33 -15.01
C THR A 285 13.93 -8.01 -15.50
N GLY A 286 14.79 -7.23 -16.14
CA GLY A 286 16.08 -7.66 -16.64
C GLY A 286 17.26 -6.98 -15.94
N GLU A 287 18.47 -7.22 -16.48
CA GLU A 287 19.73 -6.67 -15.94
C GLU A 287 19.74 -5.13 -15.95
N ALA A 288 19.11 -4.51 -16.97
CA ALA A 288 19.05 -3.05 -17.10
C ALA A 288 18.24 -2.40 -15.98
N GLU A 289 17.14 -3.01 -15.56
CA GLU A 289 16.29 -2.56 -14.46
C GLU A 289 16.98 -2.74 -13.11
N ILE A 290 17.63 -3.88 -12.92
CA ILE A 290 18.43 -4.16 -11.70
C ILE A 290 19.55 -3.12 -11.57
N GLU A 291 20.26 -2.82 -12.66
CA GLU A 291 21.34 -1.83 -12.65
C GLU A 291 20.80 -0.41 -12.38
N ALA A 292 19.65 -0.05 -12.96
CA ALA A 292 19.02 1.24 -12.71
C ALA A 292 18.65 1.45 -11.22
N LEU A 293 18.26 0.38 -10.52
CA LEU A 293 17.90 0.42 -9.09
C LEU A 293 19.11 0.26 -8.16
N ARG A 294 20.26 -0.18 -8.68
CA ARG A 294 21.46 -0.41 -7.87
C ARG A 294 21.89 0.85 -7.11
N GLY A 295 21.95 0.75 -5.79
CA GLY A 295 22.35 1.86 -4.91
C GLY A 295 21.31 2.99 -4.78
N LYS A 296 20.14 2.86 -5.39
CA LYS A 296 19.03 3.82 -5.26
C LYS A 296 18.24 3.60 -3.97
N ARG A 297 17.48 4.62 -3.58
CA ARG A 297 16.55 4.54 -2.44
C ARG A 297 15.20 3.95 -2.86
N THR A 298 14.88 3.97 -4.13
CA THR A 298 13.65 3.43 -4.71
C THR A 298 13.50 1.95 -4.33
N MET A 299 12.37 1.60 -3.72
CA MET A 299 12.07 0.24 -3.29
C MET A 299 11.42 -0.54 -4.43
N PRO A 300 12.02 -1.65 -4.89
CA PRO A 300 11.34 -2.56 -5.79
C PRO A 300 10.24 -3.31 -5.02
N THR A 301 9.00 -3.22 -5.48
CA THR A 301 7.83 -3.86 -4.87
C THR A 301 7.25 -4.87 -5.83
N MET A 302 7.53 -6.14 -5.59
CA MET A 302 6.97 -7.22 -6.41
C MET A 302 5.57 -7.59 -5.92
N LEU A 303 4.69 -7.93 -6.85
CA LEU A 303 3.28 -8.25 -6.60
C LEU A 303 2.96 -9.71 -6.97
N PRO A 304 3.44 -10.70 -6.20
CA PRO A 304 3.28 -12.12 -6.57
C PRO A 304 1.82 -12.56 -6.67
N GLY A 305 0.88 -11.88 -6.01
CA GLY A 305 -0.56 -12.12 -6.15
C GLY A 305 -1.16 -11.61 -7.46
N GLU A 306 -0.46 -10.77 -8.18
CA GLU A 306 -0.84 -10.20 -9.47
C GLU A 306 -0.22 -10.98 -10.65
N ILE A 307 0.83 -11.76 -10.41
CA ILE A 307 1.47 -12.60 -11.43
C ILE A 307 0.42 -13.54 -12.05
N GLY A 308 0.29 -13.47 -13.38
CA GLY A 308 -0.73 -14.21 -14.14
C GLY A 308 -2.06 -13.49 -14.33
N ARG A 309 -2.34 -12.39 -13.60
CA ARG A 309 -3.52 -11.56 -13.88
C ARG A 309 -3.34 -10.68 -15.11
N ALA A 310 -2.11 -10.23 -15.36
CA ALA A 310 -1.77 -9.46 -16.55
C ALA A 310 -1.76 -10.30 -17.84
N HIS A 311 -1.57 -11.61 -17.72
CA HIS A 311 -1.46 -12.55 -18.85
C HIS A 311 -2.69 -13.45 -19.03
N VAL A 312 -3.77 -13.23 -18.27
CA VAL A 312 -5.00 -14.03 -18.35
C VAL A 312 -6.16 -13.21 -18.89
#